data_c3c93e410dae5e94623d8463c88e01ce
#
_entry.id   c3c93e410dae5e94623d8463c88e01ce
#
_cell.length_a   1.000
_cell.length_b   1.000
_cell.length_c   1.000
_cell.angle_alpha   90.00
_cell.angle_beta   90.00
_cell.angle_gamma   90.00
#
_symmetry.space_group_name_H-M   'P 1'
#
loop_
_entity.id
_entity.type
_entity.pdbx_description
1 polymer ?
#
loop_
_entity_poly.entity_id
_entity_poly.type
_entity_poly.pdbx_seq_one_letter_code
_entity_poly.pdbx_strand_id
1 'polypeptide(L)'
;MILSEQSWARHANPWSVWTRYAAFPLLVIAVWSYHVIGWWALVPTAAMVGFLYVNPWLFALPRSTQNWASKAVLGERVWLAEGKRYLPDQHARVFHALVVLSLANAAALVWGIVQSDVVLTAISTINVLVGKSWFNDRMVWLFSERVRSNPEYRSWLY
;
A
#
# COMPACT_ATOMS: atom_id res chain seq x y z
N MET A 1 -3.76 13.87 8.05
CA MET A 1 -4.01 14.67 6.83
C MET A 1 -5.02 13.87 6.00
N ILE A 2 -6.26 14.36 5.92
CA ILE A 2 -7.29 13.73 5.07
C ILE A 2 -7.03 14.22 3.66
N LEU A 3 -6.79 13.31 2.73
CA LEU A 3 -6.62 13.62 1.32
C LEU A 3 -7.91 14.31 0.79
N SER A 4 -7.78 15.28 -0.11
CA SER A 4 -8.94 15.88 -0.78
C SER A 4 -9.66 14.83 -1.64
N GLU A 5 -10.93 15.07 -1.95
CA GLU A 5 -11.73 14.21 -2.84
C GLU A 5 -11.00 13.89 -4.15
N GLN A 6 -10.40 14.91 -4.74
CA GLN A 6 -9.68 14.80 -5.99
C GLN A 6 -8.39 13.97 -5.85
N SER A 7 -7.72 14.06 -4.70
CA SER A 7 -6.54 13.24 -4.41
C SER A 7 -6.92 11.78 -4.20
N TRP A 8 -8.02 11.49 -3.51
CA TRP A 8 -8.55 10.14 -3.36
C TRP A 8 -8.91 9.50 -4.71
N ALA A 9 -9.58 10.26 -5.58
CA ALA A 9 -9.96 9.77 -6.90
C ALA A 9 -8.73 9.43 -7.77
N ARG A 10 -7.67 10.25 -7.74
CA ARG A 10 -6.40 9.95 -8.43
C ARG A 10 -5.67 8.76 -7.81
N HIS A 11 -5.68 8.67 -6.48
CA HIS A 11 -5.07 7.56 -5.75
C HIS A 11 -5.70 6.21 -6.10
N ALA A 12 -7.00 6.21 -6.43
CA ALA A 12 -7.73 5.03 -6.88
C ALA A 12 -7.41 4.61 -8.33
N ASN A 13 -6.51 5.32 -9.05
CA ASN A 13 -6.05 4.89 -10.36
C ASN A 13 -5.26 3.57 -10.25
N PRO A 14 -5.60 2.52 -11.01
CA PRO A 14 -4.89 1.23 -10.96
C PRO A 14 -3.38 1.34 -11.18
N TRP A 15 -2.95 2.20 -12.10
CA TRP A 15 -1.53 2.41 -12.36
C TRP A 15 -0.81 3.04 -11.16
N SER A 16 -1.46 3.95 -10.44
CA SER A 16 -0.93 4.49 -9.18
C SER A 16 -0.70 3.36 -8.15
N VAL A 17 -1.60 2.40 -8.06
CA VAL A 17 -1.46 1.25 -7.15
C VAL A 17 -0.31 0.33 -7.60
N TRP A 18 -0.33 -0.12 -8.86
CA TRP A 18 0.65 -1.09 -9.35
C TRP A 18 2.07 -0.52 -9.41
N THR A 19 2.23 0.75 -9.75
CA THR A 19 3.56 1.38 -9.76
C THR A 19 4.14 1.52 -8.36
N ARG A 20 3.32 1.69 -7.31
CA ARG A 20 3.78 1.64 -5.90
C ARG A 20 4.21 0.23 -5.49
N TYR A 21 3.51 -0.81 -5.98
CA TYR A 21 3.95 -2.19 -5.77
C TYR A 21 5.32 -2.45 -6.40
N ALA A 22 5.53 -1.98 -7.64
CA ALA A 22 6.82 -2.11 -8.32
C ALA A 22 7.91 -1.24 -7.69
N ALA A 23 7.56 -0.05 -7.21
CA ALA A 23 8.50 0.88 -6.59
C ALA A 23 9.05 0.38 -5.24
N PHE A 24 8.28 -0.42 -4.51
CA PHE A 24 8.73 -0.91 -3.19
C PHE A 24 9.99 -1.79 -3.28
N PRO A 25 10.06 -2.86 -4.09
CA PRO A 25 11.30 -3.62 -4.22
C PRO A 25 12.45 -2.78 -4.82
N LEU A 26 12.17 -1.82 -5.71
CA LEU A 26 13.19 -0.91 -6.22
C LEU A 26 13.74 0.00 -5.11
N LEU A 27 12.88 0.47 -4.19
CA LEU A 27 13.32 1.20 -3.00
C LEU A 27 14.22 0.32 -2.11
N VAL A 28 13.86 -0.94 -1.89
CA VAL A 28 14.67 -1.88 -1.11
C VAL A 28 16.04 -2.07 -1.77
N ILE A 29 16.09 -2.26 -3.08
CA ILE A 29 17.34 -2.37 -3.85
C ILE A 29 18.16 -1.08 -3.73
N ALA A 30 17.52 0.09 -3.82
CA ALA A 30 18.18 1.39 -3.69
C ALA A 30 18.83 1.54 -2.29
N VAL A 31 18.10 1.20 -1.23
CA VAL A 31 18.66 1.23 0.14
C VAL A 31 19.77 0.20 0.29
N TRP A 32 19.58 -1.02 -0.19
CA TRP A 32 20.55 -2.10 -0.10
C TRP A 32 21.85 -1.79 -0.86
N SER A 33 21.77 -1.00 -1.93
CA SER A 33 22.94 -0.59 -2.73
C SER A 33 23.99 0.17 -1.90
N TYR A 34 23.65 0.63 -0.68
CA TYR A 34 24.61 1.21 0.26
C TYR A 34 25.81 0.30 0.50
N HIS A 35 25.62 -1.01 0.51
CA HIS A 35 26.70 -1.99 0.71
C HIS A 35 27.69 -2.06 -0.48
N VAL A 36 27.29 -1.53 -1.64
CA VAL A 36 28.12 -1.54 -2.87
C VAL A 36 28.68 -0.16 -3.20
N ILE A 37 27.84 0.88 -3.11
CA ILE A 37 28.19 2.25 -3.54
C ILE A 37 28.25 3.26 -2.38
N GLY A 38 28.13 2.78 -1.13
CA GLY A 38 28.20 3.64 0.06
C GLY A 38 27.15 4.74 0.05
N TRP A 39 27.52 5.93 0.45
CA TRP A 39 26.62 7.09 0.57
C TRP A 39 25.94 7.53 -0.73
N TRP A 40 26.47 7.14 -1.89
CA TRP A 40 25.81 7.40 -3.18
C TRP A 40 24.46 6.71 -3.32
N ALA A 41 24.19 5.67 -2.51
CA ALA A 41 22.87 5.02 -2.41
C ALA A 41 21.74 5.98 -1.98
N LEU A 42 22.07 7.09 -1.33
CA LEU A 42 21.08 8.11 -0.96
C LEU A 42 20.40 8.72 -2.19
N VAL A 43 21.09 8.82 -3.33
CA VAL A 43 20.52 9.39 -4.56
C VAL A 43 19.35 8.54 -5.09
N PRO A 44 19.53 7.24 -5.41
CA PRO A 44 18.42 6.41 -5.87
C PRO A 44 17.37 6.21 -4.77
N THR A 45 17.76 6.16 -3.49
CA THR A 45 16.81 6.06 -2.37
C THR A 45 15.91 7.29 -2.31
N ALA A 46 16.50 8.50 -2.35
CA ALA A 46 15.72 9.74 -2.35
C ALA A 46 14.82 9.87 -3.59
N ALA A 47 15.30 9.44 -4.76
CA ALA A 47 14.49 9.40 -5.98
C ALA A 47 13.27 8.49 -5.84
N MET A 48 13.43 7.28 -5.27
CA MET A 48 12.33 6.34 -5.04
C MET A 48 11.35 6.82 -3.97
N VAL A 49 11.84 7.40 -2.88
CA VAL A 49 10.98 8.02 -1.85
C VAL A 49 10.19 9.19 -2.45
N GLY A 50 10.85 10.06 -3.21
CA GLY A 50 10.21 11.16 -3.94
C GLY A 50 9.14 10.66 -4.91
N PHE A 51 9.43 9.61 -5.69
CA PHE A 51 8.46 8.97 -6.57
C PHE A 51 7.24 8.45 -5.81
N LEU A 52 7.44 7.74 -4.71
CA LEU A 52 6.34 7.22 -3.89
C LEU A 52 5.49 8.35 -3.29
N TYR A 53 6.12 9.47 -2.92
CA TYR A 53 5.43 10.65 -2.39
C TYR A 53 4.56 11.32 -3.44
N VAL A 54 5.08 11.55 -4.65
CA VAL A 54 4.35 12.23 -5.73
C VAL A 54 3.44 11.31 -6.54
N ASN A 55 3.57 10.00 -6.37
CA ASN A 55 2.86 8.99 -7.15
C ASN A 55 1.35 9.26 -7.33
N PRO A 56 0.56 9.60 -6.28
CA PRO A 56 -0.87 9.84 -6.45
C PRO A 56 -1.21 11.00 -7.41
N TRP A 57 -0.31 11.97 -7.55
CA TRP A 57 -0.53 13.13 -8.42
C TRP A 57 -0.06 12.92 -9.86
N LEU A 58 0.76 11.89 -10.10
CA LEU A 58 1.29 11.58 -11.44
C LEU A 58 0.23 10.97 -12.37
N PHE A 59 -0.84 10.41 -11.81
CA PHE A 59 -1.87 9.71 -12.59
C PHE A 59 -3.15 10.53 -12.69
N ALA A 60 -3.78 10.44 -13.86
CA ALA A 60 -5.10 11.01 -14.10
C ALA A 60 -6.18 10.25 -13.30
N LEU A 61 -7.39 10.78 -13.29
CA LEU A 61 -8.55 10.06 -12.76
C LEU A 61 -8.72 8.73 -13.49
N PRO A 62 -9.05 7.64 -12.80
CA PRO A 62 -9.26 6.35 -13.44
C PRO A 62 -10.45 6.40 -14.39
N ARG A 63 -10.39 5.65 -15.49
CA ARG A 63 -11.54 5.50 -16.40
C ARG A 63 -12.64 4.62 -15.80
N SER A 64 -12.29 3.77 -14.87
CA SER A 64 -13.21 2.90 -14.13
C SER A 64 -12.61 2.56 -12.77
N THR A 65 -13.46 2.53 -11.74
CA THR A 65 -13.11 2.14 -10.38
C THR A 65 -13.55 0.72 -10.03
N GLN A 66 -14.02 -0.06 -11.02
CA GLN A 66 -14.57 -1.40 -10.78
C GLN A 66 -13.50 -2.50 -10.61
N ASN A 67 -12.23 -2.18 -10.85
CA ASN A 67 -11.12 -3.12 -10.69
C ASN A 67 -10.68 -3.27 -9.22
N TRP A 68 -9.92 -4.35 -8.93
CA TRP A 68 -9.44 -4.67 -7.59
C TRP A 68 -8.62 -3.53 -6.97
N ALA A 69 -7.69 -2.95 -7.73
CA ALA A 69 -6.77 -1.93 -7.23
C ALA A 69 -7.51 -0.66 -6.79
N SER A 70 -8.49 -0.19 -7.60
CA SER A 70 -9.33 0.94 -7.26
C SER A 70 -10.20 0.66 -6.03
N LYS A 71 -10.84 -0.52 -5.98
CA LYS A 71 -11.66 -0.92 -4.84
C LYS A 71 -10.86 -1.04 -3.54
N ALA A 72 -9.59 -1.46 -3.60
CA ALA A 72 -8.72 -1.49 -2.44
C ALA A 72 -8.50 -0.09 -1.84
N VAL A 73 -8.22 0.90 -2.69
CA VAL A 73 -8.07 2.29 -2.26
C VAL A 73 -9.38 2.89 -1.74
N LEU A 74 -10.50 2.61 -2.41
CA LEU A 74 -11.81 3.07 -1.95
C LEU A 74 -12.19 2.43 -0.61
N GLY A 75 -11.84 1.16 -0.38
CA GLY A 75 -12.00 0.50 0.91
C GLY A 75 -11.15 1.11 2.01
N GLU A 76 -9.91 1.48 1.72
CA GLU A 76 -9.05 2.21 2.66
C GLU A 76 -9.66 3.58 3.01
N ARG A 77 -10.25 4.27 2.03
CA ARG A 77 -10.97 5.52 2.23
C ARG A 77 -12.18 5.34 3.16
N VAL A 78 -13.01 4.30 2.93
CA VAL A 78 -14.14 3.95 3.81
C VAL A 78 -13.64 3.66 5.23
N TRP A 79 -12.60 2.84 5.36
CA TRP A 79 -12.03 2.49 6.66
C TRP A 79 -11.53 3.71 7.44
N LEU A 80 -10.93 4.68 6.76
CA LEU A 80 -10.50 5.94 7.39
C LEU A 80 -11.68 6.86 7.73
N ALA A 81 -12.72 6.90 6.90
CA ALA A 81 -13.90 7.74 7.11
C ALA A 81 -14.79 7.24 8.25
N GLU A 82 -15.04 5.92 8.33
CA GLU A 82 -15.86 5.31 9.38
C GLU A 82 -15.09 5.16 10.71
N GLY A 83 -13.79 5.43 10.70
CA GLY A 83 -12.90 5.24 11.83
C GLY A 83 -12.57 3.77 12.07
N LYS A 84 -11.40 3.52 12.65
CA LYS A 84 -10.83 2.20 12.92
C LYS A 84 -11.70 1.30 13.83
N ARG A 85 -12.77 1.84 14.39
CA ARG A 85 -13.68 1.19 15.35
C ARG A 85 -14.75 0.30 14.72
N TYR A 86 -15.05 0.45 13.41
CA TYR A 86 -16.19 -0.21 12.78
C TYR A 86 -15.81 -1.37 11.84
N LEU A 87 -14.69 -2.03 12.10
CA LEU A 87 -14.44 -3.32 11.46
C LEU A 87 -15.33 -4.37 12.16
N PRO A 88 -16.14 -5.14 11.42
CA PRO A 88 -16.82 -6.31 11.98
C PRO A 88 -15.81 -7.22 12.70
N ASP A 89 -16.16 -7.83 13.82
CA ASP A 89 -15.24 -8.60 14.68
C ASP A 89 -14.47 -9.67 13.92
N GLN A 90 -15.08 -10.27 12.90
CA GLN A 90 -14.43 -11.23 12.01
C GLN A 90 -13.27 -10.62 11.19
N HIS A 91 -13.37 -9.35 10.80
CA HIS A 91 -12.32 -8.65 10.08
C HIS A 91 -11.26 -8.07 11.03
N ALA A 92 -11.66 -7.68 12.24
CA ALA A 92 -10.76 -7.08 13.21
C ALA A 92 -9.63 -8.03 13.63
N ARG A 93 -9.94 -9.32 13.87
CA ARG A 93 -8.92 -10.34 14.22
C ARG A 93 -7.91 -10.55 13.11
N VAL A 94 -8.38 -10.70 11.87
CA VAL A 94 -7.50 -10.85 10.69
C VAL A 94 -6.66 -9.59 10.49
N PHE A 95 -7.25 -8.41 10.66
CA PHE A 95 -6.54 -7.15 10.55
C PHE A 95 -5.41 -7.03 11.59
N HIS A 96 -5.66 -7.35 12.86
CA HIS A 96 -4.62 -7.33 13.89
C HIS A 96 -3.49 -8.34 13.58
N ALA A 97 -3.84 -9.55 13.15
CA ALA A 97 -2.84 -10.53 12.74
C ALA A 97 -1.98 -10.03 11.57
N LEU A 98 -2.59 -9.39 10.57
CA LEU A 98 -1.88 -8.78 9.44
C LEU A 98 -0.97 -7.64 9.86
N VAL A 99 -1.40 -6.79 10.81
CA VAL A 99 -0.55 -5.71 11.34
C VAL A 99 0.67 -6.29 12.05
N VAL A 100 0.48 -7.26 12.94
CA VAL A 100 1.59 -7.90 13.65
C VAL A 100 2.56 -8.57 12.67
N LEU A 101 2.03 -9.33 11.71
CA LEU A 101 2.84 -9.98 10.68
C LEU A 101 3.61 -8.97 9.82
N SER A 102 2.96 -7.86 9.44
CA SER A 102 3.60 -6.79 8.66
C SER A 102 4.72 -6.11 9.44
N LEU A 103 4.54 -5.86 10.74
CA LEU A 103 5.57 -5.29 11.59
C LEU A 103 6.75 -6.24 11.75
N ALA A 104 6.50 -7.54 11.96
CA ALA A 104 7.54 -8.56 12.05
C ALA A 104 8.35 -8.66 10.74
N ASN A 105 7.68 -8.67 9.59
CA ASN A 105 8.34 -8.69 8.28
C ASN A 105 9.11 -7.40 7.98
N ALA A 106 8.59 -6.24 8.41
CA ALA A 106 9.32 -4.97 8.27
C ALA A 106 10.60 -4.97 9.14
N ALA A 107 10.53 -5.48 10.37
CA ALA A 107 11.70 -5.63 11.23
C ALA A 107 12.72 -6.60 10.61
N ALA A 108 12.27 -7.74 10.08
CA ALA A 108 13.13 -8.71 9.39
C ALA A 108 13.77 -8.10 8.13
N LEU A 109 13.04 -7.27 7.37
CA LEU A 109 13.57 -6.56 6.21
C LEU A 109 14.69 -5.60 6.61
N VAL A 110 14.45 -4.78 7.64
CA VAL A 110 15.47 -3.84 8.15
C VAL A 110 16.70 -4.61 8.63
N TRP A 111 16.50 -5.69 9.37
CA TRP A 111 17.59 -6.54 9.85
C TRP A 111 18.40 -7.16 8.70
N GLY A 112 17.70 -7.71 7.68
CA GLY A 112 18.34 -8.26 6.48
C GLY A 112 19.20 -7.24 5.74
N ILE A 113 18.69 -6.00 5.59
CA ILE A 113 19.44 -4.90 4.98
C ILE A 113 20.69 -4.58 5.82
N VAL A 114 20.55 -4.40 7.14
CA VAL A 114 21.67 -4.05 8.04
C VAL A 114 22.75 -5.12 8.02
N GLN A 115 22.36 -6.40 8.01
CA GLN A 115 23.30 -7.53 8.01
C GLN A 115 23.85 -7.89 6.62
N SER A 116 23.44 -7.14 5.57
CA SER A 116 23.78 -7.45 4.18
C SER A 116 23.31 -8.86 3.74
N ASP A 117 22.27 -9.38 4.40
CA ASP A 117 21.70 -10.68 4.07
C ASP A 117 20.71 -10.55 2.91
N VAL A 118 21.16 -10.93 1.71
CA VAL A 118 20.37 -10.86 0.47
C VAL A 118 19.13 -11.74 0.54
N VAL A 119 19.27 -12.95 1.11
CA VAL A 119 18.18 -13.93 1.16
C VAL A 119 17.08 -13.44 2.10
N LEU A 120 17.45 -13.02 3.32
CA LEU A 120 16.50 -12.49 4.29
C LEU A 120 15.83 -11.21 3.74
N THR A 121 16.59 -10.31 3.11
CA THR A 121 16.06 -9.09 2.49
C THR A 121 15.03 -9.41 1.40
N ALA A 122 15.35 -10.35 0.49
CA ALA A 122 14.46 -10.75 -0.59
C ALA A 122 13.17 -11.39 -0.07
N ILE A 123 13.28 -12.37 0.84
CA ILE A 123 12.12 -13.04 1.43
C ILE A 123 11.23 -12.05 2.18
N SER A 124 11.82 -11.18 2.99
CA SER A 124 11.07 -10.16 3.74
C SER A 124 10.39 -9.15 2.82
N THR A 125 11.04 -8.76 1.71
CA THR A 125 10.44 -7.89 0.68
C THR A 125 9.20 -8.54 0.06
N ILE A 126 9.29 -9.80 -0.32
CA ILE A 126 8.15 -10.56 -0.86
C ILE A 126 7.02 -10.65 0.17
N ASN A 127 7.36 -10.99 1.42
CA ASN A 127 6.36 -11.10 2.49
C ASN A 127 5.66 -9.78 2.80
N VAL A 128 6.37 -8.64 2.74
CA VAL A 128 5.74 -7.31 2.88
C VAL A 128 4.74 -7.06 1.74
N LEU A 129 5.09 -7.41 0.49
CA LEU A 129 4.18 -7.28 -0.65
C LEU A 129 2.96 -8.20 -0.52
N VAL A 130 3.15 -9.44 -0.09
CA VAL A 130 2.06 -10.40 0.16
C VAL A 130 1.15 -9.88 1.28
N GLY A 131 1.71 -9.41 2.39
CA GLY A 131 0.95 -8.81 3.49
C GLY A 131 0.14 -7.58 3.04
N LYS A 132 0.76 -6.70 2.23
CA LYS A 132 0.07 -5.54 1.64
C LYS A 132 -1.05 -5.97 0.70
N SER A 133 -0.83 -7.01 -0.11
CA SER A 133 -1.86 -7.53 -1.00
C SER A 133 -3.05 -8.10 -0.22
N TRP A 134 -2.79 -8.84 0.84
CA TRP A 134 -3.84 -9.36 1.71
C TRP A 134 -4.60 -8.24 2.43
N PHE A 135 -3.91 -7.23 2.95
CA PHE A 135 -4.55 -6.03 3.49
C PHE A 135 -5.46 -5.35 2.47
N ASN A 136 -4.96 -5.13 1.25
CA ASN A 136 -5.74 -4.53 0.17
C ASN A 136 -6.97 -5.38 -0.19
N ASP A 137 -6.85 -6.70 -0.17
CA ASP A 137 -7.97 -7.61 -0.42
C ASP A 137 -9.07 -7.45 0.66
N ARG A 138 -8.68 -7.29 1.93
CA ARG A 138 -9.63 -6.97 3.01
C ARG A 138 -10.30 -5.61 2.81
N MET A 139 -9.60 -4.63 2.26
CA MET A 139 -10.19 -3.33 1.91
C MET A 139 -11.19 -3.46 0.76
N VAL A 140 -10.93 -4.30 -0.25
CA VAL A 140 -11.89 -4.61 -1.32
C VAL A 140 -13.17 -5.23 -0.75
N TRP A 141 -13.05 -6.15 0.19
CA TRP A 141 -14.18 -6.76 0.86
C TRP A 141 -15.01 -5.73 1.63
N LEU A 142 -14.35 -4.94 2.48
CA LEU A 142 -14.99 -3.87 3.25
C LEU A 142 -15.77 -2.93 2.34
N PHE A 143 -15.14 -2.46 1.25
CA PHE A 143 -15.79 -1.60 0.28
C PHE A 143 -17.02 -2.26 -0.36
N SER A 144 -16.89 -3.52 -0.76
CA SER A 144 -17.97 -4.27 -1.41
C SER A 144 -19.18 -4.48 -0.51
N GLU A 145 -18.97 -4.61 0.81
CA GLU A 145 -20.07 -4.66 1.78
C GLU A 145 -20.73 -3.29 1.95
N ARG A 146 -19.92 -2.25 2.13
CA ARG A 146 -20.41 -0.88 2.41
C ARG A 146 -21.13 -0.22 1.24
N VAL A 147 -20.70 -0.49 0.02
CA VAL A 147 -21.39 -0.01 -1.21
C VAL A 147 -22.85 -0.44 -1.27
N ARG A 148 -23.20 -1.59 -0.68
CA ARG A 148 -24.60 -2.08 -0.71
C ARG A 148 -25.52 -1.25 0.17
N SER A 149 -25.01 -0.71 1.27
CA SER A 149 -25.79 0.00 2.29
C SER A 149 -25.65 1.53 2.22
N ASN A 150 -24.63 2.07 1.56
CA ASN A 150 -24.37 3.50 1.52
C ASN A 150 -24.39 4.04 0.07
N PRO A 151 -25.37 4.90 -0.28
CA PRO A 151 -25.45 5.52 -1.60
C PRO A 151 -24.24 6.38 -1.98
N GLU A 152 -23.61 7.05 -1.01
CA GLU A 152 -22.41 7.85 -1.23
C GLU A 152 -21.26 6.97 -1.74
N TYR A 153 -21.00 5.84 -1.11
CA TYR A 153 -19.93 4.93 -1.53
C TYR A 153 -20.21 4.29 -2.90
N ARG A 154 -21.51 4.12 -3.21
CA ARG A 154 -21.94 3.64 -4.53
C ARG A 154 -21.58 4.62 -5.64
N SER A 155 -21.64 5.93 -5.37
CA SER A 155 -21.32 6.97 -6.36
C SER A 155 -19.81 6.99 -6.73
N TRP A 156 -18.95 6.33 -5.94
CA TRP A 156 -17.52 6.20 -6.25
C TRP A 156 -17.23 5.08 -7.27
N LEU A 157 -18.23 4.26 -7.63
CA LEU A 157 -18.12 3.20 -8.64
C LEU A 157 -18.62 3.70 -10.01
N TYR A 158 -17.73 3.71 -10.99
CA TYR A 158 -18.02 4.07 -12.37
C TYR A 158 -17.11 3.34 -13.35
#